data_9241765dd8e91767a2a829f01568770b
#
_entry.id   9241765dd8e91767a2a829f01568770b
#
_cell.length_a   1.000
_cell.length_b   1.000
_cell.length_c   1.000
_cell.angle_alpha   90.00
_cell.angle_beta   90.00
_cell.angle_gamma   90.00
#
_symmetry.space_group_name_H-M   'P 1'
#
loop_
_entity.id
_entity.type
_entity.pdbx_description
1 polymer ?
#
loop_
_entity_poly.entity_id
_entity_poly.type
_entity_poly.pdbx_seq_one_letter_code
_entity_poly.pdbx_strand_id
1 'polypeptide(L)'
;MRARSIGKAIRKPAVRLALGLALVAVPVTAVAATAAPATGQAPAAPSAPRAAAGLDDPAKKEIAMQLVSSAENSSLEWKKQYKYIEDIKDGRGYTAGIIGFCSGTGDMLDLVELYTKRKPGNILAKYLPALRKVNGSDSHAGLDPNYKKDWEKAAQDPAFQQAQNDERDRVYFDPAVKQGKADKIGVLGQFAYYDAIVMHGDGSDKTSFSNIRKRAMAKAKTPAQGGDEKTYLNAFLDARVWAMKQEEAHSDTSRVDTAQRVFLKKGNLNLNPPLDWKVYGEPFHIG
;
A
#
# COMPACT_ATOMS: atom_id res chain seq x y z
N MET A 1 -25.07 19.03 -9.86
CA MET A 1 -23.69 19.24 -9.39
C MET A 1 -22.82 18.12 -9.97
N ARG A 2 -21.89 18.42 -10.86
CA ARG A 2 -21.04 17.40 -11.50
C ARG A 2 -19.86 17.14 -10.59
N ALA A 3 -19.72 15.91 -10.08
CA ALA A 3 -18.53 15.47 -9.39
C ALA A 3 -17.33 15.56 -10.35
N ARG A 4 -16.37 16.42 -10.04
CA ARG A 4 -15.07 16.43 -10.73
C ARG A 4 -14.27 15.26 -10.21
N SER A 5 -14.19 14.21 -11.03
CA SER A 5 -13.17 13.17 -10.87
C SER A 5 -11.80 13.83 -11.06
N ILE A 6 -11.07 14.02 -9.96
CA ILE A 6 -9.69 14.50 -10.01
C ILE A 6 -8.83 13.25 -10.18
N GLY A 7 -8.62 12.84 -11.44
CA GLY A 7 -7.61 11.84 -11.78
C GLY A 7 -6.22 12.39 -11.48
N LYS A 8 -5.62 11.93 -10.36
CA LYS A 8 -4.28 12.36 -9.97
C LYS A 8 -3.22 11.52 -10.66
N ALA A 9 -2.37 12.20 -11.42
CA ALA A 9 -1.18 11.60 -12.02
C ALA A 9 -0.15 11.24 -10.93
N ILE A 10 -0.09 9.96 -10.58
CA ILE A 10 0.99 9.43 -9.72
C ILE A 10 2.16 9.06 -10.63
N ARG A 11 3.21 9.87 -10.65
CA ARG A 11 4.47 9.51 -11.32
C ARG A 11 5.19 8.47 -10.48
N LYS A 12 5.29 7.23 -11.00
CA LYS A 12 6.08 6.16 -10.38
C LYS A 12 7.46 6.09 -11.05
N PRO A 13 8.56 6.09 -10.29
CA PRO A 13 9.87 5.77 -10.85
C PRO A 13 9.97 4.27 -11.14
N ALA A 14 10.52 3.91 -12.28
CA ALA A 14 10.82 2.53 -12.65
C ALA A 14 12.03 2.03 -11.83
N VAL A 15 11.78 1.18 -10.85
CA VAL A 15 12.85 0.50 -10.09
C VAL A 15 13.19 -0.80 -10.82
N ARG A 16 14.35 -0.85 -11.48
CA ARG A 16 14.97 -2.10 -11.92
C ARG A 16 15.74 -2.69 -10.73
N LEU A 17 15.22 -3.76 -10.13
CA LEU A 17 15.96 -4.55 -9.15
C LEU A 17 16.56 -5.77 -9.85
N ALA A 18 17.88 -5.88 -9.83
CA ALA A 18 18.60 -7.10 -10.21
C ALA A 18 18.57 -8.07 -9.01
N LEU A 19 18.02 -9.27 -9.20
CA LEU A 19 18.02 -10.33 -8.18
C LEU A 19 19.31 -11.14 -8.31
N GLY A 20 20.12 -11.13 -7.25
CA GLY A 20 21.17 -12.12 -7.02
C GLY A 20 20.66 -13.21 -6.08
N LEU A 21 20.55 -14.44 -6.57
CA LEU A 21 20.20 -15.64 -5.77
C LEU A 21 21.46 -16.16 -5.09
N ALA A 22 21.44 -16.29 -3.77
CA ALA A 22 22.37 -17.13 -3.02
C ALA A 22 21.57 -18.21 -2.28
N LEU A 23 21.73 -19.47 -2.71
CA LEU A 23 21.22 -20.64 -2.01
C LEU A 23 22.20 -21.02 -0.89
N VAL A 24 21.70 -21.14 0.32
CA VAL A 24 22.41 -21.83 1.41
C VAL A 24 21.54 -23.00 1.88
N ALA A 25 22.05 -24.20 1.69
CA ALA A 25 21.44 -25.45 2.18
C ALA A 25 21.95 -25.76 3.59
N VAL A 26 21.04 -26.08 4.51
CA VAL A 26 21.37 -26.61 5.87
C VAL A 26 20.77 -28.00 6.02
N PRO A 27 21.53 -29.01 6.49
CA PRO A 27 21.02 -30.36 6.63
C PRO A 27 20.18 -30.54 7.89
N VAL A 28 19.06 -31.29 7.75
CA VAL A 28 18.18 -31.71 8.84
C VAL A 28 18.68 -33.05 9.39
N THR A 29 19.03 -33.13 10.66
CA THR A 29 19.21 -34.38 11.40
C THR A 29 17.94 -34.70 12.17
N ALA A 30 17.36 -35.86 11.89
CA ALA A 30 16.23 -36.43 12.61
C ALA A 30 16.69 -37.16 13.87
N VAL A 31 16.11 -36.85 15.01
CA VAL A 31 16.20 -37.63 16.24
C VAL A 31 14.80 -38.13 16.60
N ALA A 32 14.65 -39.43 16.62
CA ALA A 32 13.44 -40.10 17.09
C ALA A 32 13.46 -40.17 18.63
N ALA A 33 12.37 -39.77 19.28
CA ALA A 33 12.15 -40.03 20.71
C ALA A 33 10.77 -40.66 20.93
N THR A 34 10.79 -41.76 21.65
CA THR A 34 9.71 -42.66 22.04
C THR A 34 8.76 -42.01 23.06
N ALA A 35 7.48 -42.32 22.92
CA ALA A 35 6.40 -41.86 23.80
C ALA A 35 6.28 -42.71 25.09
N ALA A 36 5.93 -42.06 26.20
CA ALA A 36 5.26 -42.66 27.34
C ALA A 36 4.18 -41.69 27.87
N PRO A 37 3.03 -42.17 28.36
CA PRO A 37 1.91 -41.33 28.73
C PRO A 37 2.01 -40.80 30.15
N ALA A 38 1.78 -39.52 30.37
CA ALA A 38 1.55 -38.95 31.70
C ALA A 38 0.34 -38.02 31.66
N THR A 39 -0.73 -38.45 32.30
CA THR A 39 -1.88 -37.64 32.69
C THR A 39 -1.47 -36.65 33.77
N GLY A 40 -1.49 -35.40 33.48
CA GLY A 40 -1.30 -34.33 34.43
C GLY A 40 -1.65 -33.02 33.77
N GLN A 41 -2.79 -32.46 34.16
CA GLN A 41 -3.25 -31.16 33.72
C GLN A 41 -2.30 -30.09 34.28
N ALA A 42 -1.36 -29.64 33.46
CA ALA A 42 -0.44 -28.56 33.80
C ALA A 42 -1.24 -27.23 33.88
N PRO A 43 -0.96 -26.34 34.85
CA PRO A 43 -1.57 -25.02 34.87
C PRO A 43 -1.16 -24.29 33.59
N ALA A 44 -2.17 -23.62 32.94
CA ALA A 44 -1.93 -22.86 31.76
C ALA A 44 -0.80 -21.84 32.00
N ALA A 45 0.28 -21.97 31.22
CA ALA A 45 1.35 -21.00 31.24
C ALA A 45 0.82 -19.61 30.93
N PRO A 46 1.26 -18.54 31.61
CA PRO A 46 0.86 -17.20 31.27
C PRO A 46 1.20 -16.94 29.81
N SER A 47 0.20 -16.61 29.01
CA SER A 47 0.38 -16.27 27.61
C SER A 47 1.40 -15.14 27.52
N ALA A 48 2.49 -15.37 26.80
CA ALA A 48 3.48 -14.34 26.51
C ALA A 48 2.77 -13.05 26.02
N PRO A 49 3.23 -11.86 26.41
CA PRO A 49 2.63 -10.62 25.94
C PRO A 49 2.57 -10.65 24.42
N ARG A 50 1.37 -10.62 23.86
CA ARG A 50 1.18 -10.54 22.41
C ARG A 50 1.90 -9.27 21.96
N ALA A 51 2.89 -9.40 21.07
CA ALA A 51 3.54 -8.23 20.49
C ALA A 51 2.46 -7.23 20.05
N ALA A 52 2.63 -5.95 20.37
CA ALA A 52 1.65 -4.94 20.04
C ALA A 52 1.30 -5.05 18.55
N ALA A 53 0.00 -5.19 18.25
CA ALA A 53 -0.48 -5.36 16.88
C ALA A 53 0.03 -4.19 16.02
N GLY A 54 0.71 -4.47 14.92
CA GLY A 54 1.15 -3.49 13.95
C GLY A 54 0.03 -3.18 12.93
N LEU A 55 0.36 -2.38 11.92
CA LEU A 55 -0.57 -2.09 10.82
C LEU A 55 -0.93 -3.36 10.01
N ASP A 56 -0.11 -4.39 10.09
CA ASP A 56 -0.34 -5.72 9.51
C ASP A 56 -1.36 -6.59 10.27
N ASP A 57 -1.87 -6.15 11.42
CA ASP A 57 -3.09 -6.74 11.99
C ASP A 57 -4.25 -6.58 11.00
N PRO A 58 -5.04 -7.63 10.73
CA PRO A 58 -6.10 -7.59 9.70
C PRO A 58 -7.09 -6.46 9.87
N ALA A 59 -7.51 -6.14 11.11
CA ALA A 59 -8.44 -5.04 11.38
C ALA A 59 -7.78 -3.67 11.12
N LYS A 60 -6.51 -3.50 11.49
CA LYS A 60 -5.75 -2.28 11.24
C LYS A 60 -5.44 -2.09 9.76
N LYS A 61 -5.17 -3.18 9.05
CA LYS A 61 -4.98 -3.17 7.61
C LYS A 61 -6.26 -2.73 6.88
N GLU A 62 -7.43 -3.25 7.26
CA GLU A 62 -8.71 -2.82 6.69
C GLU A 62 -8.94 -1.31 6.90
N ILE A 63 -8.68 -0.78 8.10
CA ILE A 63 -8.75 0.66 8.39
C ILE A 63 -7.77 1.43 7.48
N ALA A 64 -6.54 0.95 7.31
CA ALA A 64 -5.57 1.59 6.43
C ALA A 64 -6.03 1.65 4.97
N MET A 65 -6.68 0.58 4.46
CA MET A 65 -7.26 0.56 3.11
C MET A 65 -8.38 1.60 2.97
N GLN A 66 -9.26 1.71 3.95
CA GLN A 66 -10.35 2.69 3.97
C GLN A 66 -9.81 4.13 4.03
N LEU A 67 -8.82 4.39 4.87
CA LEU A 67 -8.19 5.71 4.99
C LEU A 67 -7.52 6.14 3.68
N VAL A 68 -6.75 5.26 3.02
CA VAL A 68 -6.16 5.55 1.71
C VAL A 68 -7.26 5.77 0.67
N SER A 69 -8.28 4.93 0.64
CA SER A 69 -9.38 5.04 -0.32
C SER A 69 -10.18 6.34 -0.16
N SER A 70 -10.34 6.85 1.08
CA SER A 70 -10.97 8.16 1.29
C SER A 70 -10.22 9.29 0.61
N ALA A 71 -8.87 9.18 0.51
CA ALA A 71 -8.02 10.18 -0.13
C ALA A 71 -7.87 9.96 -1.65
N GLU A 72 -7.85 8.71 -2.12
CA GLU A 72 -7.69 8.40 -3.55
C GLU A 72 -9.02 8.40 -4.31
N ASN A 73 -10.12 7.98 -3.65
CA ASN A 73 -11.39 7.67 -4.31
C ASN A 73 -12.59 8.41 -3.68
N SER A 74 -12.40 9.27 -2.69
CA SER A 74 -13.48 9.90 -1.90
C SER A 74 -14.52 8.87 -1.40
N SER A 75 -14.07 7.67 -0.99
CA SER A 75 -14.94 6.56 -0.58
C SER A 75 -14.22 5.61 0.37
N LEU A 76 -14.95 5.02 1.33
CA LEU A 76 -14.43 3.94 2.16
C LEU A 76 -14.53 2.56 1.49
N GLU A 77 -15.25 2.45 0.39
CA GLU A 77 -15.53 1.20 -0.32
C GLU A 77 -14.38 0.83 -1.29
N TRP A 78 -13.17 0.71 -0.76
CA TRP A 78 -11.96 0.47 -1.54
C TRP A 78 -12.04 -0.80 -2.42
N LYS A 79 -12.80 -1.81 -2.00
CA LYS A 79 -13.00 -3.07 -2.76
C LYS A 79 -13.74 -2.84 -4.08
N LYS A 80 -14.53 -1.78 -4.19
CA LYS A 80 -15.18 -1.42 -5.47
C LYS A 80 -14.16 -1.02 -6.53
N GLN A 81 -12.93 -0.66 -6.15
CA GLN A 81 -11.88 -0.25 -7.06
C GLN A 81 -11.20 -1.41 -7.79
N TYR A 82 -11.42 -2.68 -7.40
CA TYR A 82 -10.90 -3.82 -8.17
C TYR A 82 -11.28 -3.78 -9.66
N LYS A 83 -12.49 -3.31 -9.97
CA LYS A 83 -13.00 -3.22 -11.35
C LYS A 83 -12.69 -1.92 -12.07
N TYR A 84 -12.16 -0.90 -11.38
CA TYR A 84 -11.84 0.39 -12.00
C TYR A 84 -10.83 0.20 -13.13
N ILE A 85 -11.11 0.81 -14.29
CA ILE A 85 -10.18 0.91 -15.41
C ILE A 85 -10.56 2.10 -16.30
N GLU A 86 -9.63 3.03 -16.52
CA GLU A 86 -9.82 4.21 -17.35
C GLU A 86 -8.49 4.68 -17.93
N ASP A 87 -8.50 5.31 -19.09
CA ASP A 87 -7.38 6.11 -19.57
C ASP A 87 -7.60 7.56 -19.10
N ILE A 88 -6.87 7.96 -18.08
CA ILE A 88 -6.94 9.31 -17.49
C ILE A 88 -6.11 10.35 -18.24
N LYS A 89 -5.57 9.99 -19.41
CA LYS A 89 -4.81 10.86 -20.33
C LYS A 89 -3.57 11.51 -19.71
N ASP A 90 -2.88 10.76 -18.85
CA ASP A 90 -1.64 11.21 -18.19
C ASP A 90 -0.36 10.62 -18.84
N GLY A 91 -0.48 10.02 -20.02
CA GLY A 91 0.63 9.43 -20.79
C GLY A 91 1.08 8.04 -20.33
N ARG A 92 0.29 7.36 -19.46
CA ARG A 92 0.59 6.02 -18.94
C ARG A 92 -0.34 4.92 -19.46
N GLY A 93 -1.22 5.26 -20.42
CA GLY A 93 -2.24 4.38 -20.96
C GLY A 93 -3.38 4.10 -19.98
N TYR A 94 -3.88 2.86 -19.92
CA TYR A 94 -4.91 2.52 -18.93
C TYR A 94 -4.37 2.54 -17.51
N THR A 95 -5.16 3.14 -16.61
CA THR A 95 -4.98 3.11 -15.16
C THR A 95 -6.12 2.30 -14.54
N ALA A 96 -5.82 1.29 -13.71
CA ALA A 96 -6.83 0.33 -13.27
C ALA A 96 -6.57 -0.24 -11.86
N GLY A 97 -7.63 -0.77 -11.24
CA GLY A 97 -7.56 -1.50 -9.98
C GLY A 97 -7.35 -0.62 -8.75
N ILE A 98 -7.11 -1.29 -7.61
CA ILE A 98 -7.10 -0.68 -6.27
C ILE A 98 -5.95 0.31 -5.99
N ILE A 99 -4.91 0.33 -6.82
CA ILE A 99 -3.76 1.23 -6.69
C ILE A 99 -3.39 1.94 -7.98
N GLY A 100 -4.25 1.85 -9.03
CA GLY A 100 -3.98 2.48 -10.31
C GLY A 100 -2.83 1.82 -11.08
N PHE A 101 -2.89 0.51 -11.29
CA PHE A 101 -1.98 -0.20 -12.20
C PHE A 101 -2.05 0.38 -13.61
N CYS A 102 -0.92 0.70 -14.21
CA CYS A 102 -0.87 1.35 -15.51
C CYS A 102 -0.33 0.42 -16.60
N SER A 103 -0.98 0.44 -17.79
CA SER A 103 -0.54 -0.40 -18.91
C SER A 103 0.81 0.02 -19.50
N GLY A 104 1.19 1.29 -19.33
CA GLY A 104 2.43 1.85 -19.84
C GLY A 104 3.61 1.82 -18.87
N THR A 105 3.43 1.40 -17.61
CA THR A 105 4.47 1.45 -16.58
C THR A 105 4.97 0.08 -16.11
N GLY A 106 4.42 -1.00 -16.69
CA GLY A 106 4.84 -2.39 -16.42
C GLY A 106 4.10 -3.04 -15.27
N ASP A 107 3.58 -2.30 -14.31
CA ASP A 107 2.91 -2.83 -13.12
C ASP A 107 1.57 -3.55 -13.45
N MET A 108 0.84 -3.09 -14.46
CA MET A 108 -0.34 -3.82 -14.96
C MET A 108 0.07 -5.15 -15.64
N LEU A 109 1.17 -5.17 -16.37
CA LEU A 109 1.73 -6.39 -16.94
C LEU A 109 2.12 -7.38 -15.84
N ASP A 110 2.87 -6.94 -14.84
CA ASP A 110 3.30 -7.76 -13.70
C ASP A 110 2.08 -8.38 -12.98
N LEU A 111 1.03 -7.58 -12.75
CA LEU A 111 -0.21 -8.04 -12.14
C LEU A 111 -0.90 -9.13 -12.97
N VAL A 112 -1.03 -8.92 -14.30
CA VAL A 112 -1.70 -9.90 -15.17
C VAL A 112 -0.86 -11.16 -15.32
N GLU A 113 0.47 -11.07 -15.29
CA GLU A 113 1.36 -12.23 -15.23
C GLU A 113 1.18 -13.02 -13.92
N LEU A 114 1.13 -12.33 -12.78
CA LEU A 114 0.85 -12.95 -11.48
C LEU A 114 -0.50 -13.65 -11.46
N TYR A 115 -1.55 -12.99 -11.95
CA TYR A 115 -2.88 -13.59 -12.06
C TYR A 115 -2.88 -14.81 -12.97
N THR A 116 -2.20 -14.74 -14.13
CA THR A 116 -2.13 -15.86 -15.09
C THR A 116 -1.33 -17.04 -14.53
N LYS A 117 -0.28 -16.77 -13.75
CA LYS A 117 0.46 -17.83 -13.05
C LYS A 117 -0.43 -18.59 -12.05
N ARG A 118 -1.32 -17.89 -11.35
CA ARG A 118 -2.25 -18.48 -10.35
C ARG A 118 -3.45 -19.18 -11.00
N LYS A 119 -3.94 -18.61 -12.09
CA LYS A 119 -5.11 -19.11 -12.83
C LYS A 119 -4.81 -19.13 -14.33
N PRO A 120 -4.15 -20.18 -14.85
CA PRO A 120 -3.94 -20.33 -16.29
C PRO A 120 -5.26 -20.28 -17.05
N GLY A 121 -5.26 -19.64 -18.22
CA GLY A 121 -6.47 -19.51 -19.07
C GLY A 121 -7.49 -18.47 -18.57
N ASN A 122 -7.14 -17.63 -17.61
CA ASN A 122 -8.00 -16.51 -17.20
C ASN A 122 -8.25 -15.54 -18.37
N ILE A 123 -9.33 -14.74 -18.24
CA ILE A 123 -9.80 -13.86 -19.33
C ILE A 123 -8.77 -12.78 -19.74
N LEU A 124 -7.83 -12.40 -18.87
CA LEU A 124 -6.81 -11.39 -19.16
C LEU A 124 -5.53 -11.98 -19.77
N ALA A 125 -5.32 -13.30 -19.69
CA ALA A 125 -4.10 -13.95 -20.18
C ALA A 125 -3.82 -13.69 -21.66
N LYS A 126 -4.87 -13.58 -22.48
CA LYS A 126 -4.77 -13.30 -23.92
C LYS A 126 -4.17 -11.92 -24.24
N TYR A 127 -4.17 -10.98 -23.27
CA TYR A 127 -3.64 -9.62 -23.45
C TYR A 127 -2.17 -9.48 -23.06
N LEU A 128 -1.53 -10.52 -22.50
CA LEU A 128 -0.13 -10.47 -22.13
C LEU A 128 0.82 -10.02 -23.26
N PRO A 129 0.66 -10.53 -24.52
CA PRO A 129 1.50 -10.04 -25.62
C PRO A 129 1.31 -8.54 -25.90
N ALA A 130 0.07 -8.04 -25.82
CA ALA A 130 -0.24 -6.62 -26.03
C ALA A 130 0.31 -5.76 -24.90
N LEU A 131 0.12 -6.18 -23.63
CA LEU A 131 0.66 -5.47 -22.46
C LEU A 131 2.18 -5.34 -22.50
N ARG A 132 2.92 -6.39 -22.93
CA ARG A 132 4.36 -6.33 -23.15
C ARG A 132 4.74 -5.31 -24.22
N LYS A 133 3.96 -5.24 -25.32
CA LYS A 133 4.21 -4.34 -26.45
C LYS A 133 3.96 -2.87 -26.11
N VAL A 134 2.92 -2.57 -25.33
CA VAL A 134 2.55 -1.18 -24.96
C VAL A 134 3.31 -0.66 -23.73
N ASN A 135 4.03 -1.52 -23.02
CA ASN A 135 4.86 -1.11 -21.89
C ASN A 135 5.88 -0.05 -22.33
N GLY A 136 5.93 1.05 -21.60
CA GLY A 136 6.74 2.24 -21.93
C GLY A 136 6.01 3.29 -22.77
N SER A 137 4.70 3.11 -23.06
CA SER A 137 3.88 4.04 -23.84
C SER A 137 2.46 4.17 -23.28
N ASP A 138 1.70 5.12 -23.80
CA ASP A 138 0.27 5.30 -23.53
C ASP A 138 -0.64 4.56 -24.53
N SER A 139 -0.06 3.74 -25.42
CA SER A 139 -0.77 3.02 -26.48
C SER A 139 -1.74 1.98 -25.92
N HIS A 140 -2.90 1.83 -26.57
CA HIS A 140 -3.85 0.75 -26.31
C HIS A 140 -3.82 -0.36 -27.37
N ALA A 141 -2.77 -0.39 -28.21
CA ALA A 141 -2.68 -1.33 -29.33
C ALA A 141 -2.77 -2.79 -28.86
N GLY A 142 -3.81 -3.50 -29.34
CA GLY A 142 -4.10 -4.89 -28.97
C GLY A 142 -4.81 -5.06 -27.62
N LEU A 143 -5.09 -3.99 -26.91
CA LEU A 143 -5.95 -3.97 -25.72
C LEU A 143 -7.40 -3.68 -26.08
N ASP A 144 -7.63 -2.67 -26.91
CA ASP A 144 -8.96 -2.30 -27.39
C ASP A 144 -9.52 -3.34 -28.42
N PRO A 145 -10.86 -3.45 -28.50
CA PRO A 145 -11.90 -2.71 -27.76
C PRO A 145 -12.35 -3.42 -26.46
N ASN A 146 -11.84 -4.59 -26.11
CA ASN A 146 -12.45 -5.47 -25.11
C ASN A 146 -11.74 -5.48 -23.75
N TYR A 147 -10.54 -4.92 -23.63
CA TYR A 147 -9.72 -5.05 -22.42
C TYR A 147 -10.41 -4.51 -21.18
N LYS A 148 -11.04 -3.33 -21.26
CA LYS A 148 -11.80 -2.74 -20.14
C LYS A 148 -12.90 -3.66 -19.63
N LYS A 149 -13.72 -4.19 -20.54
CA LYS A 149 -14.81 -5.12 -20.21
C LYS A 149 -14.30 -6.43 -19.59
N ASP A 150 -13.17 -6.93 -20.10
CA ASP A 150 -12.57 -8.15 -19.59
C ASP A 150 -11.88 -7.95 -18.25
N TRP A 151 -11.31 -6.75 -17.98
CA TRP A 151 -10.83 -6.34 -16.67
C TRP A 151 -11.97 -6.32 -15.64
N GLU A 152 -13.10 -5.67 -15.97
CA GLU A 152 -14.27 -5.61 -15.09
C GLU A 152 -14.83 -7.01 -14.76
N LYS A 153 -14.78 -7.93 -15.70
CA LYS A 153 -15.13 -9.34 -15.46
C LYS A 153 -14.10 -10.06 -14.59
N ALA A 154 -12.81 -9.86 -14.85
CA ALA A 154 -11.74 -10.42 -14.05
C ALA A 154 -11.83 -9.93 -12.59
N ALA A 155 -12.25 -8.69 -12.36
CA ALA A 155 -12.42 -8.11 -11.03
C ALA A 155 -13.46 -8.82 -10.15
N GLN A 156 -14.30 -9.66 -10.73
CA GLN A 156 -15.24 -10.53 -9.99
C GLN A 156 -14.58 -11.84 -9.53
N ASP A 157 -13.39 -12.16 -10.05
CA ASP A 157 -12.64 -13.36 -9.69
C ASP A 157 -11.82 -13.13 -8.42
N PRO A 158 -12.05 -13.88 -7.32
CA PRO A 158 -11.26 -13.77 -6.10
C PRO A 158 -9.75 -13.92 -6.30
N ALA A 159 -9.32 -14.74 -7.27
CA ALA A 159 -7.90 -14.92 -7.58
C ALA A 159 -7.28 -13.64 -8.17
N PHE A 160 -8.04 -12.88 -8.97
CA PHE A 160 -7.59 -11.59 -9.48
C PHE A 160 -7.59 -10.49 -8.41
N GLN A 161 -8.62 -10.46 -7.55
CA GLN A 161 -8.64 -9.55 -6.40
C GLN A 161 -7.45 -9.80 -5.47
N GLN A 162 -7.15 -11.09 -5.21
CA GLN A 162 -5.99 -11.45 -4.40
C GLN A 162 -4.66 -11.06 -5.08
N ALA A 163 -4.55 -11.20 -6.40
CA ALA A 163 -3.37 -10.76 -7.13
C ALA A 163 -3.17 -9.22 -7.00
N GLN A 164 -4.25 -8.43 -7.12
CA GLN A 164 -4.19 -6.98 -6.89
C GLN A 164 -3.76 -6.62 -5.46
N ASN A 165 -4.27 -7.34 -4.46
CA ASN A 165 -3.89 -7.15 -3.06
C ASN A 165 -2.40 -7.43 -2.84
N ASP A 166 -1.90 -8.54 -3.37
CA ASP A 166 -0.51 -8.94 -3.17
C ASP A 166 0.46 -7.99 -3.85
N GLU A 167 0.14 -7.49 -5.05
CA GLU A 167 0.97 -6.47 -5.71
C GLU A 167 0.96 -5.14 -4.93
N ARG A 168 -0.20 -4.70 -4.42
CA ARG A 168 -0.26 -3.55 -3.51
C ARG A 168 0.61 -3.78 -2.28
N ASP A 169 0.49 -4.94 -1.66
CA ASP A 169 1.22 -5.26 -0.43
C ASP A 169 2.73 -5.29 -0.71
N ARG A 170 3.14 -5.98 -1.74
CA ARG A 170 4.55 -6.10 -2.13
C ARG A 170 5.21 -4.73 -2.40
N VAL A 171 4.50 -3.84 -3.08
CA VAL A 171 5.08 -2.57 -3.56
C VAL A 171 4.98 -1.46 -2.53
N TYR A 172 3.89 -1.40 -1.75
CA TYR A 172 3.58 -0.25 -0.91
C TYR A 172 3.42 -0.58 0.57
N PHE A 173 2.65 -1.63 0.89
CA PHE A 173 2.25 -1.91 2.27
C PHE A 173 3.38 -2.57 3.07
N ASP A 174 3.94 -3.66 2.57
CA ASP A 174 4.97 -4.42 3.28
C ASP A 174 6.25 -3.61 3.52
N PRO A 175 6.78 -2.84 2.52
CA PRO A 175 7.90 -1.95 2.77
C PRO A 175 7.64 -0.90 3.84
N ALA A 176 6.44 -0.29 3.84
CA ALA A 176 6.04 0.70 4.83
C ALA A 176 5.99 0.12 6.25
N VAL A 177 5.32 -1.03 6.40
CA VAL A 177 5.20 -1.74 7.69
C VAL A 177 6.57 -2.19 8.19
N LYS A 178 7.38 -2.77 7.32
CA LYS A 178 8.75 -3.20 7.65
C LYS A 178 9.59 -2.02 8.17
N GLN A 179 9.57 -0.89 7.44
CA GLN A 179 10.32 0.30 7.86
C GLN A 179 9.75 0.89 9.15
N GLY A 180 8.42 0.93 9.31
CA GLY A 180 7.78 1.43 10.52
C GLY A 180 8.12 0.60 11.76
N LYS A 181 8.17 -0.72 11.63
CA LYS A 181 8.64 -1.63 12.70
C LYS A 181 10.12 -1.43 13.01
N ALA A 182 10.97 -1.23 12.00
CA ALA A 182 12.38 -0.93 12.19
C ALA A 182 12.59 0.39 12.94
N ASP A 183 11.76 1.40 12.68
CA ASP A 183 11.77 2.69 13.38
C ASP A 183 11.07 2.64 14.76
N LYS A 184 10.45 1.52 15.12
CA LYS A 184 9.67 1.29 16.35
C LYS A 184 8.49 2.27 16.49
N ILE A 185 7.86 2.66 15.36
CA ILE A 185 6.63 3.46 15.36
C ILE A 185 5.40 2.56 15.34
N GLY A 186 4.33 3.03 16.00
CA GLY A 186 3.05 2.32 16.11
C GLY A 186 2.21 2.35 14.84
N VAL A 187 0.94 1.95 14.98
CA VAL A 187 0.02 1.74 13.84
C VAL A 187 -0.18 3.02 13.04
N LEU A 188 -0.40 4.17 13.67
CA LEU A 188 -0.56 5.46 12.97
C LEU A 188 0.70 5.84 12.18
N GLY A 189 1.88 5.63 12.76
CA GLY A 189 3.15 5.91 12.09
C GLY A 189 3.37 4.99 10.88
N GLN A 190 3.11 3.69 11.03
CA GLN A 190 3.18 2.71 9.93
C GLN A 190 2.16 3.07 8.83
N PHE A 191 0.96 3.51 9.19
CA PHE A 191 -0.03 4.02 8.24
C PHE A 191 0.47 5.27 7.52
N ALA A 192 1.06 6.23 8.23
CA ALA A 192 1.60 7.44 7.61
C ALA A 192 2.71 7.11 6.59
N TYR A 193 3.54 6.08 6.86
CA TYR A 193 4.54 5.58 5.92
C TYR A 193 3.88 4.93 4.70
N TYR A 194 2.90 4.05 4.91
CA TYR A 194 2.17 3.40 3.82
C TYR A 194 1.51 4.43 2.90
N ASP A 195 0.79 5.37 3.47
CA ASP A 195 0.11 6.43 2.72
C ASP A 195 1.11 7.37 1.98
N ALA A 196 2.31 7.57 2.56
CA ALA A 196 3.37 8.31 1.87
C ALA A 196 3.95 7.53 0.68
N ILE A 197 4.18 6.22 0.82
CA ILE A 197 4.67 5.38 -0.29
C ILE A 197 3.60 5.31 -1.40
N VAL A 198 2.31 5.18 -1.05
CA VAL A 198 1.22 5.20 -2.04
C VAL A 198 1.22 6.49 -2.84
N MET A 199 1.37 7.64 -2.18
CA MET A 199 1.27 8.95 -2.83
C MET A 199 2.54 9.35 -3.59
N HIS A 200 3.72 9.16 -2.98
CA HIS A 200 4.99 9.69 -3.47
C HIS A 200 5.90 8.63 -4.09
N GLY A 201 5.56 7.32 -3.92
CA GLY A 201 6.48 6.24 -4.23
C GLY A 201 7.70 6.22 -3.31
N ASP A 202 8.62 5.29 -3.58
CA ASP A 202 9.95 5.27 -2.96
C ASP A 202 11.02 5.22 -4.05
N GLY A 203 12.12 5.96 -3.85
CA GLY A 203 13.18 6.08 -4.86
C GLY A 203 14.10 7.26 -4.60
N SER A 204 14.76 7.74 -5.67
CA SER A 204 15.75 8.83 -5.62
C SER A 204 15.15 10.24 -5.60
N ASP A 205 13.87 10.40 -5.96
CA ASP A 205 13.23 11.70 -6.07
C ASP A 205 13.19 12.41 -4.71
N LYS A 206 13.41 13.74 -4.73
CA LYS A 206 13.43 14.57 -3.50
C LYS A 206 12.15 14.48 -2.67
N THR A 207 11.02 14.13 -3.29
CA THR A 207 9.71 13.97 -2.69
C THR A 207 9.35 12.51 -2.40
N SER A 208 10.23 11.53 -2.68
CA SER A 208 10.02 10.12 -2.36
C SER A 208 9.94 9.85 -0.86
N PHE A 209 9.31 8.75 -0.48
CA PHE A 209 9.18 8.34 0.92
C PHE A 209 10.53 8.32 1.66
N SER A 210 11.57 7.71 1.09
CA SER A 210 12.91 7.66 1.71
C SER A 210 13.47 9.05 2.00
N ASN A 211 13.29 10.01 1.08
CA ASN A 211 13.76 11.38 1.27
C ASN A 211 12.87 12.19 2.24
N ILE A 212 11.55 11.97 2.24
CA ILE A 212 10.63 12.51 3.27
C ILE A 212 11.06 12.03 4.66
N ARG A 213 11.29 10.72 4.83
CA ARG A 213 11.76 10.13 6.07
C ARG A 213 13.12 10.70 6.52
N LYS A 214 14.09 10.79 5.62
CA LYS A 214 15.40 11.40 5.88
C LYS A 214 15.27 12.84 6.37
N ARG A 215 14.38 13.63 5.75
CA ARG A 215 14.08 15.01 6.14
C ARG A 215 13.47 15.10 7.54
N ALA A 216 12.58 14.16 7.89
CA ALA A 216 12.01 14.07 9.22
C ALA A 216 13.08 13.72 10.28
N MET A 217 13.93 12.73 9.99
CA MET A 217 15.01 12.29 10.88
C MET A 217 16.08 13.37 11.11
N ALA A 218 16.24 14.32 10.20
CA ALA A 218 17.11 15.49 10.41
C ALA A 218 16.54 16.46 11.48
N LYS A 219 15.25 16.35 11.83
CA LYS A 219 14.57 17.21 12.82
C LYS A 219 14.24 16.49 14.12
N ALA A 220 13.94 15.19 14.05
CA ALA A 220 13.55 14.40 15.21
C ALA A 220 14.05 12.95 15.07
N LYS A 221 14.55 12.36 16.16
CA LYS A 221 14.95 10.96 16.22
C LYS A 221 13.72 10.05 16.18
N THR A 222 13.81 8.91 15.49
CA THR A 222 12.81 7.85 15.60
C THR A 222 12.84 7.21 17.01
N PRO A 223 11.77 6.51 17.44
CA PRO A 223 11.81 5.71 18.68
C PRO A 223 12.94 4.69 18.71
N ALA A 224 13.29 4.10 17.58
CA ALA A 224 14.44 3.20 17.46
C ALA A 224 15.78 3.88 17.79
N GLN A 225 15.85 5.20 17.61
CA GLN A 225 17.02 6.04 17.92
C GLN A 225 16.89 6.74 19.30
N GLY A 226 15.90 6.34 20.12
CA GLY A 226 15.63 6.92 21.43
C GLY A 226 14.81 8.22 21.40
N GLY A 227 14.15 8.52 20.28
CA GLY A 227 13.24 9.67 20.16
C GLY A 227 11.83 9.38 20.68
N ASP A 228 11.05 10.44 20.86
CA ASP A 228 9.62 10.36 21.17
C ASP A 228 8.81 10.18 19.87
N GLU A 229 7.85 9.22 19.87
CA GLU A 229 7.09 8.87 18.67
C GLU A 229 6.24 10.04 18.15
N LYS A 230 5.55 10.77 19.02
CA LYS A 230 4.70 11.89 18.61
C LYS A 230 5.52 13.03 18.02
N THR A 231 6.67 13.32 18.60
CA THR A 231 7.63 14.30 18.09
C THR A 231 8.14 13.91 16.72
N TYR A 232 8.54 12.65 16.55
CA TYR A 232 8.97 12.14 15.26
C TYR A 232 7.86 12.17 14.20
N LEU A 233 6.65 11.73 14.55
CA LEU A 233 5.52 11.74 13.60
C LEU A 233 5.13 13.17 13.19
N ASN A 234 5.19 14.16 14.08
CA ASN A 234 5.00 15.55 13.67
C ASN A 234 6.05 15.99 12.65
N ALA A 235 7.33 15.68 12.88
CA ALA A 235 8.41 15.99 11.94
C ALA A 235 8.23 15.26 10.59
N PHE A 236 7.74 14.00 10.60
CA PHE A 236 7.45 13.25 9.40
C PHE A 236 6.29 13.86 8.59
N LEU A 237 5.20 14.22 9.26
CA LEU A 237 4.04 14.86 8.62
C LEU A 237 4.40 16.26 8.08
N ASP A 238 5.27 17.03 8.76
CA ASP A 238 5.80 18.30 8.24
C ASP A 238 6.64 18.09 6.98
N ALA A 239 7.52 17.09 6.98
CA ALA A 239 8.33 16.73 5.82
C ALA A 239 7.45 16.29 4.65
N ARG A 240 6.36 15.57 4.94
CA ARG A 240 5.40 15.13 3.94
C ARG A 240 4.61 16.29 3.34
N VAL A 241 4.09 17.21 4.16
CA VAL A 241 3.43 18.43 3.69
C VAL A 241 4.37 19.25 2.82
N TRP A 242 5.65 19.35 3.19
CA TRP A 242 6.65 19.99 2.34
C TRP A 242 6.76 19.30 0.97
N ALA A 243 6.84 17.95 0.92
CA ALA A 243 6.92 17.19 -0.33
C ALA A 243 5.66 17.41 -1.19
N MET A 244 4.47 17.36 -0.59
CA MET A 244 3.20 17.61 -1.27
C MET A 244 3.17 18.99 -1.94
N LYS A 245 3.68 20.02 -1.27
CA LYS A 245 3.75 21.39 -1.83
C LYS A 245 4.80 21.57 -2.94
N GLN A 246 5.70 20.61 -3.16
CA GLN A 246 6.61 20.61 -4.31
C GLN A 246 5.98 20.07 -5.59
N GLU A 247 4.80 19.46 -5.49
CA GLU A 247 4.11 18.77 -6.58
C GLU A 247 2.74 19.43 -6.78
N GLU A 248 2.52 20.09 -7.92
CA GLU A 248 1.26 20.82 -8.21
C GLU A 248 0.04 19.89 -8.07
N ALA A 249 0.15 18.64 -8.58
CA ALA A 249 -0.91 17.64 -8.51
C ALA A 249 -1.24 17.18 -7.08
N HIS A 250 -0.36 17.41 -6.11
CA HIS A 250 -0.49 16.94 -4.73
C HIS A 250 -0.54 18.09 -3.70
N SER A 251 -0.80 19.33 -4.14
CA SER A 251 -0.73 20.53 -3.29
C SER A 251 -1.79 20.59 -2.18
N ASP A 252 -2.90 19.85 -2.31
CA ASP A 252 -3.89 19.71 -1.23
C ASP A 252 -3.35 18.81 -0.12
N THR A 253 -3.19 19.36 1.08
CA THR A 253 -2.59 18.67 2.23
C THR A 253 -3.61 18.06 3.18
N SER A 254 -4.91 18.03 2.83
CA SER A 254 -6.00 17.60 3.72
C SER A 254 -5.84 16.14 4.22
N ARG A 255 -5.29 15.23 3.38
CA ARG A 255 -5.00 13.83 3.82
C ARG A 255 -3.97 13.75 4.96
N VAL A 256 -3.18 14.80 5.16
CA VAL A 256 -2.29 14.95 6.31
C VAL A 256 -2.95 15.82 7.37
N ASP A 257 -3.31 17.07 7.04
CA ASP A 257 -3.66 18.09 8.04
C ASP A 257 -5.01 17.85 8.71
N THR A 258 -6.02 17.36 7.96
CA THR A 258 -7.38 17.09 8.47
C THR A 258 -7.69 15.60 8.65
N ALA A 259 -6.70 14.70 8.44
CA ALA A 259 -6.78 13.29 8.73
C ALA A 259 -5.68 12.83 9.70
N GLN A 260 -4.46 12.56 9.25
CA GLN A 260 -3.40 11.95 10.07
C GLN A 260 -3.05 12.79 11.30
N ARG A 261 -2.97 14.12 11.15
CA ARG A 261 -2.72 15.03 12.29
C ARG A 261 -3.86 15.04 13.31
N VAL A 262 -5.10 14.80 12.88
CA VAL A 262 -6.24 14.71 13.79
C VAL A 262 -6.07 13.52 14.73
N PHE A 263 -5.69 12.35 14.21
CA PHE A 263 -5.43 11.15 15.00
C PHE A 263 -4.22 11.35 15.93
N LEU A 264 -3.14 11.96 15.42
CA LEU A 264 -1.95 12.24 16.22
C LEU A 264 -2.25 13.21 17.38
N LYS A 265 -2.99 14.29 17.14
CA LYS A 265 -3.42 15.26 18.15
C LYS A 265 -4.31 14.63 19.24
N LYS A 266 -5.22 13.72 18.83
CA LYS A 266 -6.05 12.95 19.77
C LYS A 266 -5.25 11.88 20.54
N GLY A 267 -3.97 11.66 20.22
CA GLY A 267 -3.14 10.61 20.79
C GLY A 267 -3.54 9.19 20.38
N ASN A 268 -4.35 9.06 19.32
CA ASN A 268 -4.78 7.76 18.80
C ASN A 268 -3.72 7.14 17.88
N LEU A 269 -2.59 6.73 18.49
CA LEU A 269 -1.47 6.13 17.77
C LEU A 269 -1.77 4.72 17.22
N ASN A 270 -2.85 4.11 17.72
CA ASN A 270 -3.27 2.75 17.30
C ASN A 270 -4.41 2.74 16.29
N LEU A 271 -4.86 3.89 15.79
CA LEU A 271 -6.01 4.00 14.89
C LEU A 271 -7.20 3.18 15.41
N ASN A 272 -7.54 3.35 16.70
CA ASN A 272 -8.71 2.70 17.29
C ASN A 272 -9.97 3.49 16.90
N PRO A 273 -11.03 2.84 16.41
CA PRO A 273 -12.32 3.47 16.22
C PRO A 273 -12.91 4.01 17.55
N PRO A 274 -13.79 5.02 17.51
CA PRO A 274 -14.25 5.71 16.31
C PRO A 274 -13.18 6.66 15.73
N LEU A 275 -13.13 6.72 14.39
CA LEU A 275 -12.23 7.60 13.65
C LEU A 275 -13.06 8.60 12.82
N ASP A 276 -12.84 9.89 13.08
CA ASP A 276 -13.46 10.99 12.32
C ASP A 276 -12.38 11.85 11.70
N TRP A 277 -12.46 12.08 10.39
CA TRP A 277 -11.51 12.91 9.66
C TRP A 277 -12.17 13.57 8.44
N LYS A 278 -11.41 14.44 7.75
CA LYS A 278 -11.83 15.04 6.49
C LYS A 278 -10.73 14.91 5.45
N VAL A 279 -11.12 14.72 4.19
CA VAL A 279 -10.23 14.82 3.02
C VAL A 279 -10.96 15.60 1.94
N TYR A 280 -10.29 16.60 1.35
CA TYR A 280 -10.89 17.51 0.35
C TYR A 280 -12.18 18.19 0.85
N GLY A 281 -12.29 18.43 2.15
CA GLY A 281 -13.47 19.00 2.79
C GLY A 281 -14.59 18.00 3.09
N GLU A 282 -14.55 16.79 2.55
CA GLU A 282 -15.55 15.74 2.77
C GLU A 282 -15.28 15.01 4.10
N PRO A 283 -16.31 14.82 4.96
CA PRO A 283 -16.17 14.10 6.21
C PRO A 283 -16.26 12.59 6.00
N PHE A 284 -15.46 11.85 6.77
CA PHE A 284 -15.47 10.38 6.82
C PHE A 284 -15.51 9.90 8.27
N HIS A 285 -16.09 8.71 8.48
CA HIS A 285 -16.24 8.08 9.78
C HIS A 285 -16.02 6.57 9.68
N ILE A 286 -15.28 6.00 10.65
CA ILE A 286 -15.21 4.56 10.93
C ILE A 286 -15.60 4.38 12.40
N GLY A 287 -16.71 3.64 12.65
CA GLY A 287 -17.25 3.33 13.98
C GLY A 287 -16.79 2.01 14.54
#